data_4f1baf609602b2486256c5c8c3877a24
#
_entry.id   4f1baf609602b2486256c5c8c3877a24
#
_cell.length_a   1.000
_cell.length_b   1.000
_cell.length_c   1.000
_cell.angle_alpha   90.00
_cell.angle_beta   90.00
_cell.angle_gamma   90.00
#
_symmetry.space_group_name_H-M   'P 1'
#
loop_
_entity.id
_entity.type
_entity.pdbx_description
1 polymer ?
#
loop_
_entity_poly.entity_id
_entity_poly.type
_entity_poly.pdbx_seq_one_letter_code
_entity_poly.pdbx_strand_id
1 'polypeptide(L)'
;MASAEFSFKKYQVENGLSHNTTWCAIQDSYGFLWIGTSNGLNCYYGSGNKIYRNVLNDKYSLGNNFVSSLMEEGEDLWIGTSSGLYIYDRSDDHFLYFDKTTKYGVFISCEVKKIVKTKNGLIWIATLGQGIFIYDPAKDVLTQNSIRTFFAWDICQGTDSLVYVSSMQEGLLCFDEEGTFLQNYPVSSELSIGNQRINCLHSIEHEIWCGVGTNSLGCYQEGSRELKIYDTSAESFSSILCLMDYSEKEMLVGTDNGVYLFDRERKTFRRGDSPFGLWTLSDPTVHAMMRDNEGTLWVMTNSGGINYMSKQSKRFSTYSLSLTGMEKADRGIGPFCEDREKNVWVGTRNGLWFFNSQTHSFYEYSLKKSNIRYDVRSLLLEGDNLWVGTYAEGLHVLNLKTGNIKSYTYSRNIPNTLCSNDVLSLFKDRKGEIFIGTSWGLCRYNPQSDNFITVINVGAMASVTDIYEDMYNNLWIATSNRGVFCYNTVGEEWKHFEHIREDLTTITSNSVITLFEDRKGTMWFGTNGGGLCSFSKETETFVDFDPENVWLPDKVIYSIEQDQAGNFWISCNSGLYQFNPINKNENRLFTINDGLQGNQ
;
A
#
# COMPACT_ATOMS: atom_id res chain seq x y z
N MET A 1 9.81 0.38 21.39
CA MET A 1 9.36 1.09 20.18
C MET A 1 9.67 0.20 19.00
N ALA A 2 8.65 -0.37 18.36
CA ALA A 2 8.83 -1.19 17.16
C ALA A 2 9.34 -0.28 16.05
N SER A 3 10.51 -0.55 15.52
CA SER A 3 11.06 0.13 14.36
C SER A 3 10.20 -0.24 13.15
N ALA A 4 9.58 0.74 12.53
CA ALA A 4 8.90 0.55 11.26
C ALA A 4 9.94 0.07 10.23
N GLU A 5 9.80 -1.16 9.74
CA GLU A 5 10.56 -1.62 8.57
C GLU A 5 10.07 -0.85 7.35
N PHE A 6 10.86 0.12 6.90
CA PHE A 6 10.63 0.82 5.64
C PHE A 6 11.07 -0.10 4.50
N SER A 7 10.13 -0.69 3.78
CA SER A 7 10.44 -1.45 2.56
C SER A 7 9.87 -0.73 1.34
N PHE A 8 10.68 -0.59 0.30
CA PHE A 8 10.19 -0.12 -0.99
C PHE A 8 9.32 -1.18 -1.67
N LYS A 9 8.16 -0.74 -2.15
CA LYS A 9 7.35 -1.49 -3.11
C LYS A 9 7.81 -1.14 -4.52
N LYS A 10 7.53 -2.02 -5.49
CA LYS A 10 7.95 -1.88 -6.89
C LYS A 10 6.74 -1.70 -7.79
N TYR A 11 6.86 -0.81 -8.76
CA TYR A 11 5.91 -0.67 -9.86
C TYR A 11 6.69 -0.76 -11.18
N GLN A 12 6.46 -1.82 -11.92
CA GLN A 12 7.25 -2.23 -13.09
C GLN A 12 6.34 -2.52 -14.29
N VAL A 13 6.92 -2.94 -15.43
CA VAL A 13 6.16 -3.30 -16.64
C VAL A 13 5.13 -4.39 -16.33
N GLU A 14 5.45 -5.35 -15.49
CA GLU A 14 4.56 -6.43 -15.04
C GLU A 14 3.34 -5.90 -14.29
N ASN A 15 3.44 -4.70 -13.72
CA ASN A 15 2.36 -4.01 -13.01
C ASN A 15 1.62 -2.99 -13.89
N GLY A 16 2.00 -2.86 -15.18
CA GLY A 16 1.37 -1.96 -16.14
C GLY A 16 2.15 -0.68 -16.48
N LEU A 17 3.40 -0.51 -16.03
CA LEU A 17 4.26 0.60 -16.45
C LEU A 17 4.68 0.44 -17.91
N SER A 18 4.83 1.54 -18.65
CA SER A 18 5.20 1.50 -20.07
C SER A 18 6.64 1.03 -20.34
N HIS A 19 7.55 1.27 -19.40
CA HIS A 19 8.97 0.87 -19.44
C HIS A 19 9.61 0.94 -18.06
N ASN A 20 10.58 0.06 -17.76
CA ASN A 20 11.27 0.03 -16.49
C ASN A 20 12.34 1.14 -16.30
N THR A 21 12.77 1.81 -17.37
CA THR A 21 13.61 3.02 -17.23
C THR A 21 12.70 4.23 -17.05
N THR A 22 12.74 4.83 -15.87
CA THR A 22 11.92 5.97 -15.47
C THR A 22 12.80 7.20 -15.23
N TRP A 23 12.39 8.36 -15.75
CA TRP A 23 13.21 9.58 -15.74
C TRP A 23 12.67 10.66 -14.82
N CYS A 24 11.37 10.83 -14.78
CA CYS A 24 10.70 11.88 -14.03
C CYS A 24 9.31 11.43 -13.58
N ALA A 25 8.80 12.06 -12.54
CA ALA A 25 7.40 11.94 -12.16
C ALA A 25 6.94 13.23 -11.47
N ILE A 26 5.64 13.52 -11.58
CA ILE A 26 4.95 14.56 -10.81
C ILE A 26 3.56 14.05 -10.41
N GLN A 27 3.05 14.55 -9.31
CA GLN A 27 1.63 14.45 -9.00
C GLN A 27 0.96 15.76 -9.40
N ASP A 28 -0.10 15.67 -10.21
CA ASP A 28 -0.84 16.83 -10.65
C ASP A 28 -1.84 17.33 -9.59
N SER A 29 -2.47 18.46 -9.85
CA SER A 29 -3.47 19.08 -8.98
C SER A 29 -4.73 18.22 -8.79
N TYR A 30 -5.00 17.26 -9.69
CA TYR A 30 -6.11 16.29 -9.60
C TYR A 30 -5.73 15.04 -8.80
N GLY A 31 -4.47 14.91 -8.38
CA GLY A 31 -3.95 13.76 -7.63
C GLY A 31 -3.43 12.62 -8.49
N PHE A 32 -3.44 12.72 -9.82
CA PHE A 32 -2.86 11.71 -10.71
C PHE A 32 -1.34 11.79 -10.72
N LEU A 33 -0.70 10.62 -10.70
CA LEU A 33 0.75 10.52 -10.80
C LEU A 33 1.16 10.33 -12.26
N TRP A 34 1.85 11.31 -12.81
CA TRP A 34 2.40 11.27 -14.16
C TRP A 34 3.85 10.82 -14.13
N ILE A 35 4.20 9.83 -14.96
CA ILE A 35 5.50 9.16 -14.94
C ILE A 35 6.07 9.14 -16.35
N GLY A 36 7.20 9.82 -16.53
CA GLY A 36 7.97 9.81 -17.78
C GLY A 36 8.94 8.65 -17.82
N THR A 37 8.89 7.89 -18.93
CA THR A 37 9.76 6.73 -19.15
C THR A 37 10.52 6.82 -20.48
N SER A 38 11.41 5.86 -20.74
CA SER A 38 12.06 5.73 -22.05
C SER A 38 11.13 5.29 -23.18
N ASN A 39 9.90 4.85 -22.87
CA ASN A 39 8.94 4.36 -23.88
C ASN A 39 7.49 4.74 -23.57
N GLY A 40 7.26 6.01 -23.33
CA GLY A 40 5.94 6.61 -23.14
C GLY A 40 5.77 7.35 -21.83
N LEU A 41 4.64 8.05 -21.75
CA LEU A 41 4.14 8.74 -20.56
C LEU A 41 3.04 7.89 -19.93
N ASN A 42 3.07 7.75 -18.62
CA ASN A 42 2.07 7.02 -17.85
C ASN A 42 1.28 7.99 -16.97
N CYS A 43 -0.03 7.81 -16.92
CA CYS A 43 -0.91 8.46 -15.95
C CYS A 43 -1.43 7.39 -15.01
N TYR A 44 -0.94 7.36 -13.78
CA TYR A 44 -1.34 6.43 -12.74
C TYR A 44 -2.38 7.07 -11.82
N TYR A 45 -3.53 6.39 -11.66
CA TYR A 45 -4.69 6.88 -10.89
C TYR A 45 -5.08 5.93 -9.75
N GLY A 46 -4.09 5.29 -9.13
CA GLY A 46 -4.29 4.41 -7.96
C GLY A 46 -4.74 3.00 -8.33
N SER A 47 -5.88 2.85 -9.01
CA SER A 47 -6.43 1.54 -9.41
C SER A 47 -6.03 1.10 -10.82
N GLY A 48 -5.39 1.99 -11.60
CA GLY A 48 -5.01 1.71 -12.99
C GLY A 48 -3.93 2.65 -13.52
N ASN A 49 -3.52 2.40 -14.76
CA ASN A 49 -2.52 3.17 -15.46
C ASN A 49 -2.92 3.34 -16.93
N LYS A 50 -2.91 4.59 -17.42
CA LYS A 50 -3.09 4.91 -18.83
C LYS A 50 -1.73 5.24 -19.43
N ILE A 51 -1.41 4.61 -20.56
CA ILE A 51 -0.13 4.78 -21.24
C ILE A 51 -0.36 5.58 -22.51
N TYR A 52 0.44 6.63 -22.67
CA TYR A 52 0.49 7.44 -23.88
C TYR A 52 1.81 7.23 -24.61
N ARG A 53 1.72 7.05 -25.93
CA ARG A 53 2.87 6.84 -26.81
C ARG A 53 2.72 7.63 -28.12
N ASN A 54 3.83 7.77 -28.79
CA ASN A 54 3.82 8.24 -30.18
C ASN A 54 3.07 7.24 -31.06
N VAL A 55 2.11 7.74 -31.82
CA VAL A 55 1.36 6.98 -32.84
C VAL A 55 1.69 7.59 -34.20
N LEU A 56 2.19 6.76 -35.11
CA LEU A 56 2.59 7.20 -36.44
C LEU A 56 1.40 7.84 -37.18
N ASN A 57 1.60 9.03 -37.74
CA ASN A 57 0.59 9.84 -38.45
C ASN A 57 -0.55 10.39 -37.58
N ASP A 58 -0.47 10.27 -36.27
CA ASP A 58 -1.38 10.94 -35.34
C ASP A 58 -0.70 12.16 -34.73
N LYS A 59 -1.07 13.36 -35.19
CA LYS A 59 -0.52 14.65 -34.74
C LYS A 59 -0.90 15.01 -33.29
N TYR A 60 -1.89 14.33 -32.74
CA TYR A 60 -2.41 14.54 -31.39
C TYR A 60 -1.88 13.50 -30.41
N SER A 61 -1.08 12.54 -30.86
CA SER A 61 -0.37 11.63 -29.98
C SER A 61 0.89 12.27 -29.39
N LEU A 62 1.45 11.65 -28.35
CA LEU A 62 2.75 12.05 -27.79
C LEU A 62 3.83 12.01 -28.89
N GLY A 63 4.48 13.14 -29.18
CA GLY A 63 5.38 13.25 -30.33
C GLY A 63 6.68 12.45 -30.23
N ASN A 64 7.07 12.05 -29.00
CA ASN A 64 8.23 11.19 -28.77
C ASN A 64 8.04 10.35 -27.50
N ASN A 65 8.43 9.09 -27.53
CA ASN A 65 8.25 8.17 -26.40
C ASN A 65 9.23 8.38 -25.26
N PHE A 66 10.37 9.03 -25.48
CA PHE A 66 11.32 9.32 -24.43
C PHE A 66 10.89 10.61 -23.70
N VAL A 67 10.40 10.46 -22.47
CA VAL A 67 9.90 11.56 -21.64
C VAL A 67 10.89 11.82 -20.51
N SER A 68 11.51 12.99 -20.53
CA SER A 68 12.62 13.38 -19.64
C SER A 68 12.24 14.40 -18.57
N SER A 69 11.17 15.17 -18.77
CA SER A 69 10.75 16.22 -17.84
C SER A 69 9.24 16.43 -17.87
N LEU A 70 8.67 16.79 -16.74
CA LEU A 70 7.24 17.07 -16.56
C LEU A 70 7.06 18.32 -15.71
N MET A 71 6.07 19.13 -16.03
CA MET A 71 5.65 20.28 -15.22
C MET A 71 4.15 20.53 -15.43
N GLU A 72 3.41 20.82 -14.38
CA GLU A 72 2.02 21.28 -14.48
C GLU A 72 1.96 22.80 -14.47
N GLU A 73 1.16 23.38 -15.37
CA GLU A 73 0.88 24.81 -15.43
C GLU A 73 -0.59 25.06 -15.73
N GLY A 74 -1.34 25.49 -14.73
CA GLY A 74 -2.80 25.63 -14.83
C GLY A 74 -3.46 24.27 -15.11
N GLU A 75 -4.23 24.20 -16.18
CA GLU A 75 -4.89 22.94 -16.63
C GLU A 75 -3.95 22.06 -17.48
N ASP A 76 -2.81 22.59 -17.93
CA ASP A 76 -1.93 21.95 -18.89
C ASP A 76 -0.80 21.16 -18.22
N LEU A 77 -0.45 20.01 -18.80
CA LEU A 77 0.77 19.29 -18.46
C LEU A 77 1.83 19.53 -19.55
N TRP A 78 2.96 20.09 -19.15
CA TRP A 78 4.11 20.35 -20.00
C TRP A 78 5.05 19.16 -19.98
N ILE A 79 5.41 18.62 -21.16
CA ILE A 79 6.12 17.36 -21.33
C ILE A 79 7.37 17.59 -22.16
N GLY A 80 8.52 17.50 -21.51
CA GLY A 80 9.82 17.49 -22.15
C GLY A 80 10.16 16.11 -22.69
N THR A 81 10.52 16.06 -23.96
CA THR A 81 10.91 14.82 -24.66
C THR A 81 12.28 14.96 -25.33
N SER A 82 12.80 13.85 -25.90
CA SER A 82 14.06 13.90 -26.66
C SER A 82 13.95 14.67 -28.00
N SER A 83 12.76 15.04 -28.45
CA SER A 83 12.53 15.77 -29.71
C SER A 83 11.79 17.09 -29.54
N GLY A 84 11.78 17.65 -28.35
CA GLY A 84 11.16 18.94 -28.08
C GLY A 84 10.15 18.90 -26.94
N LEU A 85 9.33 19.95 -26.89
CA LEU A 85 8.37 20.20 -25.84
C LEU A 85 6.95 19.97 -26.35
N TYR A 86 6.12 19.30 -25.57
CA TYR A 86 4.71 19.04 -25.82
C TYR A 86 3.85 19.51 -24.66
N ILE A 87 2.62 19.88 -24.95
CA ILE A 87 1.60 20.22 -23.97
C ILE A 87 0.47 19.21 -24.10
N TYR A 88 0.07 18.59 -22.99
CA TYR A 88 -1.09 17.72 -22.93
C TYR A 88 -2.30 18.54 -22.52
N ASP A 89 -3.25 18.62 -23.45
CA ASP A 89 -4.57 19.20 -23.23
C ASP A 89 -5.50 18.16 -22.63
N ARG A 90 -5.90 18.37 -21.38
CA ARG A 90 -6.76 17.45 -20.64
C ARG A 90 -8.18 17.39 -21.17
N SER A 91 -8.68 18.49 -21.75
CA SER A 91 -10.07 18.60 -22.21
C SER A 91 -10.35 17.66 -23.39
N ASP A 92 -9.38 17.53 -24.28
CA ASP A 92 -9.49 16.75 -25.51
C ASP A 92 -8.67 15.46 -25.47
N ASP A 93 -7.89 15.22 -24.39
CA ASP A 93 -6.96 14.08 -24.24
C ASP A 93 -5.90 14.03 -25.37
N HIS A 94 -5.40 15.22 -25.78
CA HIS A 94 -4.49 15.41 -26.90
C HIS A 94 -3.14 15.98 -26.49
N PHE A 95 -2.11 15.65 -27.27
CA PHE A 95 -0.77 16.23 -27.14
C PHE A 95 -0.54 17.22 -28.28
N LEU A 96 -0.16 18.43 -27.93
CA LEU A 96 0.16 19.49 -28.88
C LEU A 96 1.66 19.79 -28.82
N TYR A 97 2.30 19.85 -29.97
CA TYR A 97 3.68 20.31 -30.05
C TYR A 97 3.74 21.79 -29.65
N PHE A 98 4.69 22.16 -28.80
CA PHE A 98 4.93 23.57 -28.43
C PHE A 98 5.62 24.29 -29.60
N ASP A 99 4.83 24.87 -30.49
CA ASP A 99 5.24 25.43 -31.77
C ASP A 99 5.75 26.88 -31.72
N LYS A 100 5.89 27.42 -30.48
CA LYS A 100 6.37 28.79 -30.29
C LYS A 100 7.81 28.94 -30.78
N THR A 101 8.06 30.06 -31.46
CA THR A 101 9.38 30.41 -31.97
C THR A 101 9.90 31.68 -31.34
N THR A 102 11.22 31.77 -31.21
CA THR A 102 11.87 33.04 -30.82
C THR A 102 11.72 34.06 -31.95
N LYS A 103 12.00 35.32 -31.66
CA LYS A 103 12.03 36.40 -32.68
C LYS A 103 12.97 36.12 -33.87
N TYR A 104 13.86 35.15 -33.76
CA TYR A 104 14.76 34.69 -34.81
C TYR A 104 14.31 33.39 -35.49
N GLY A 105 13.09 32.90 -35.21
CA GLY A 105 12.53 31.72 -35.82
C GLY A 105 13.07 30.40 -35.21
N VAL A 106 13.72 30.45 -34.06
CA VAL A 106 14.21 29.24 -33.38
C VAL A 106 13.10 28.62 -32.54
N PHE A 107 12.85 27.34 -32.68
CA PHE A 107 11.92 26.55 -31.87
C PHE A 107 12.66 25.46 -31.10
N ILE A 108 12.03 24.89 -30.07
CA ILE A 108 12.64 23.83 -29.23
C ILE A 108 12.50 22.49 -29.94
N SER A 109 13.61 21.97 -30.47
CA SER A 109 13.63 20.73 -31.29
C SER A 109 14.61 19.67 -30.80
N CYS A 110 15.17 19.84 -29.61
CA CYS A 110 16.11 18.92 -28.99
C CYS A 110 15.61 18.44 -27.64
N GLU A 111 16.37 17.58 -26.98
CA GLU A 111 15.98 17.03 -25.68
C GLU A 111 15.80 18.10 -24.63
N VAL A 112 14.62 18.13 -24.00
CA VAL A 112 14.27 19.00 -22.89
C VAL A 112 14.58 18.28 -21.58
N LYS A 113 15.54 18.77 -20.82
CA LYS A 113 15.99 18.15 -19.57
C LYS A 113 15.19 18.57 -18.35
N LYS A 114 14.84 19.86 -18.29
CA LYS A 114 14.11 20.42 -17.15
C LYS A 114 13.21 21.56 -17.57
N ILE A 115 12.05 21.62 -16.97
CA ILE A 115 11.07 22.69 -17.11
C ILE A 115 10.76 23.20 -15.71
N VAL A 116 10.88 24.51 -15.49
CA VAL A 116 10.62 25.13 -14.18
C VAL A 116 9.89 26.44 -14.36
N LYS A 117 8.81 26.66 -13.63
CA LYS A 117 8.16 27.95 -13.50
C LYS A 117 8.76 28.72 -12.34
N THR A 118 9.22 29.93 -12.58
CA THR A 118 9.77 30.85 -11.58
C THR A 118 8.68 31.68 -10.89
N LYS A 119 9.00 32.27 -9.75
CA LYS A 119 8.04 33.08 -8.94
C LYS A 119 7.41 34.24 -9.69
N ASN A 120 8.15 34.82 -10.65
CA ASN A 120 7.65 35.88 -11.53
C ASN A 120 6.76 35.36 -12.68
N GLY A 121 6.52 34.07 -12.78
CA GLY A 121 5.63 33.45 -13.76
C GLY A 121 6.28 33.05 -15.08
N LEU A 122 7.58 33.27 -15.26
CA LEU A 122 8.31 32.83 -16.45
C LEU A 122 8.57 31.31 -16.40
N ILE A 123 8.51 30.65 -17.55
CA ILE A 123 8.80 29.24 -17.69
C ILE A 123 10.19 29.07 -18.31
N TRP A 124 11.09 28.49 -17.54
CA TRP A 124 12.46 28.20 -17.93
C TRP A 124 12.60 26.78 -18.41
N ILE A 125 13.29 26.59 -19.53
CA ILE A 125 13.44 25.30 -20.21
C ILE A 125 14.91 25.07 -20.50
N ALA A 126 15.49 24.06 -19.83
CA ALA A 126 16.85 23.58 -20.07
C ALA A 126 16.85 22.51 -21.17
N THR A 127 17.77 22.64 -22.13
CA THR A 127 17.85 21.72 -23.26
C THR A 127 19.27 21.19 -23.49
N LEU A 128 19.35 19.98 -24.07
CA LEU A 128 20.60 19.43 -24.59
C LEU A 128 20.74 19.73 -26.08
N GLY A 129 21.55 20.74 -26.40
CA GLY A 129 21.88 21.12 -27.77
C GLY A 129 21.46 22.51 -28.18
N GLN A 130 20.46 23.13 -27.52
CA GLN A 130 19.99 24.49 -27.81
C GLN A 130 20.10 25.46 -26.63
N GLY A 131 20.59 24.98 -25.46
CA GLY A 131 20.79 25.83 -24.28
C GLY A 131 19.51 26.10 -23.49
N ILE A 132 19.28 27.36 -23.12
CA ILE A 132 18.20 27.74 -22.21
C ILE A 132 17.17 28.57 -23.01
N PHE A 133 15.89 28.20 -22.88
CA PHE A 133 14.77 28.99 -23.35
C PHE A 133 13.97 29.52 -22.17
N ILE A 134 13.36 30.70 -22.36
CA ILE A 134 12.47 31.33 -21.38
C ILE A 134 11.20 31.71 -22.11
N TYR A 135 10.08 31.21 -21.64
CA TYR A 135 8.75 31.53 -22.16
C TYR A 135 7.99 32.39 -21.15
N ASP A 136 7.47 33.51 -21.65
CA ASP A 136 6.58 34.42 -20.92
C ASP A 136 5.12 34.10 -21.30
N PRO A 137 4.36 33.41 -20.47
CA PRO A 137 2.96 33.05 -20.77
C PRO A 137 2.05 34.29 -20.89
N ALA A 138 2.36 35.37 -20.14
CA ALA A 138 1.53 36.58 -20.15
C ALA A 138 1.66 37.36 -21.45
N LYS A 139 2.82 37.28 -22.10
CA LYS A 139 3.10 37.95 -23.38
C LYS A 139 3.07 37.00 -24.57
N ASP A 140 2.96 35.70 -24.33
CA ASP A 140 3.08 34.64 -25.35
C ASP A 140 4.40 34.76 -26.18
N VAL A 141 5.53 34.96 -25.48
CA VAL A 141 6.83 35.20 -26.12
C VAL A 141 7.85 34.19 -25.65
N LEU A 142 8.47 33.50 -26.60
CA LEU A 142 9.62 32.61 -26.37
C LEU A 142 10.92 33.34 -26.65
N THR A 143 11.85 33.30 -25.71
CA THR A 143 13.22 33.83 -25.86
C THR A 143 14.24 32.73 -25.66
N GLN A 144 15.35 32.79 -26.39
CA GLN A 144 16.50 31.93 -26.16
C GLN A 144 17.61 32.76 -25.50
N ASN A 145 18.18 32.27 -24.44
CA ASN A 145 19.25 32.96 -23.74
C ASN A 145 20.50 33.08 -24.62
N SER A 146 21.18 34.23 -24.58
CA SER A 146 22.33 34.53 -25.44
C SER A 146 23.62 33.83 -25.01
N ILE A 147 23.65 33.21 -23.83
CA ILE A 147 24.79 32.44 -23.39
C ILE A 147 24.91 31.17 -24.25
N ARG A 148 26.10 30.95 -24.78
CA ARG A 148 26.42 29.81 -25.62
C ARG A 148 26.63 28.50 -24.84
N THR A 149 25.86 28.28 -23.74
CA THR A 149 25.82 26.93 -23.15
C THR A 149 24.86 26.09 -23.95
N PHE A 150 25.39 25.10 -24.65
CA PHE A 150 24.54 24.18 -25.44
C PHE A 150 23.92 23.07 -24.59
N PHE A 151 24.47 22.82 -23.40
CA PHE A 151 24.10 21.68 -22.56
C PHE A 151 23.68 22.14 -21.17
N ALA A 152 22.47 22.68 -21.07
CA ALA A 152 21.80 22.96 -19.82
C ALA A 152 21.09 21.68 -19.32
N TRP A 153 21.33 21.31 -18.05
CA TRP A 153 20.88 20.04 -17.52
C TRP A 153 19.74 20.16 -16.50
N ASP A 154 19.90 21.02 -15.51
CA ASP A 154 18.92 21.23 -14.44
C ASP A 154 18.78 22.73 -14.12
N ILE A 155 17.63 23.10 -13.55
CA ILE A 155 17.29 24.48 -13.18
C ILE A 155 16.66 24.50 -11.81
N CYS A 156 17.05 25.45 -10.96
CA CYS A 156 16.33 25.78 -9.75
C CYS A 156 16.30 27.29 -9.51
N GLN A 157 15.32 27.77 -8.76
CA GLN A 157 15.26 29.16 -8.29
C GLN A 157 15.65 29.21 -6.82
N GLY A 158 16.55 30.12 -6.46
CA GLY A 158 16.95 30.38 -5.08
C GLY A 158 15.90 31.18 -4.29
N THR A 159 16.17 31.37 -3.00
CA THR A 159 15.35 32.23 -2.14
C THR A 159 15.60 33.71 -2.42
N ASP A 160 16.78 34.03 -2.97
CA ASP A 160 17.21 35.34 -3.47
C ASP A 160 16.54 35.74 -4.80
N SER A 161 15.60 34.94 -5.29
CA SER A 161 14.90 35.06 -6.56
C SER A 161 15.78 34.84 -7.80
N LEU A 162 17.08 34.61 -7.65
CA LEU A 162 17.95 34.30 -8.77
C LEU A 162 17.68 32.89 -9.32
N VAL A 163 17.95 32.69 -10.59
CA VAL A 163 17.78 31.43 -11.28
C VAL A 163 19.14 30.79 -11.52
N TYR A 164 19.29 29.57 -11.05
CA TYR A 164 20.52 28.80 -11.18
C TYR A 164 20.33 27.68 -12.18
N VAL A 165 21.24 27.56 -13.11
CA VAL A 165 21.22 26.54 -14.18
C VAL A 165 22.51 25.75 -14.15
N SER A 166 22.40 24.44 -14.14
CA SER A 166 23.55 23.57 -14.25
C SER A 166 23.97 23.38 -15.70
N SER A 167 25.29 23.47 -15.95
CA SER A 167 25.89 23.22 -17.24
C SER A 167 26.85 22.04 -17.20
N MET A 168 26.97 21.32 -18.32
CA MET A 168 27.95 20.24 -18.45
C MET A 168 29.40 20.75 -18.63
N GLN A 169 29.58 22.04 -18.96
CA GLN A 169 30.88 22.60 -19.34
C GLN A 169 31.29 23.79 -18.50
N GLU A 170 30.34 24.60 -18.04
CA GLU A 170 30.60 25.92 -17.43
C GLU A 170 30.35 25.95 -15.92
N GLY A 171 29.89 24.83 -15.32
CA GLY A 171 29.58 24.76 -13.91
C GLY A 171 28.18 25.28 -13.58
N LEU A 172 28.05 26.05 -12.51
CA LEU A 172 26.79 26.64 -12.07
C LEU A 172 26.64 28.05 -12.66
N LEU A 173 25.62 28.26 -13.48
CA LEU A 173 25.28 29.55 -14.08
C LEU A 173 24.23 30.25 -13.23
N CYS A 174 24.35 31.56 -13.05
CA CYS A 174 23.44 32.40 -12.30
C CYS A 174 22.85 33.48 -13.17
N PHE A 175 21.53 33.67 -13.09
CA PHE A 175 20.74 34.66 -13.84
C PHE A 175 19.82 35.44 -12.90
N ASP A 176 19.42 36.65 -13.32
CA ASP A 176 18.28 37.30 -12.71
C ASP A 176 16.94 36.64 -13.13
N GLU A 177 15.84 37.07 -12.56
CA GLU A 177 14.51 36.52 -12.87
C GLU A 177 14.06 36.75 -14.33
N GLU A 178 14.60 37.77 -15.00
CA GLU A 178 14.30 38.09 -16.39
C GLU A 178 15.17 37.32 -17.39
N GLY A 179 16.16 36.59 -16.91
CA GLY A 179 17.07 35.78 -17.73
C GLY A 179 18.34 36.51 -18.16
N THR A 180 18.69 37.60 -17.51
CA THR A 180 19.99 38.24 -17.72
C THR A 180 21.05 37.45 -17.01
N PHE A 181 22.10 37.04 -17.72
CA PHE A 181 23.24 36.37 -17.12
C PHE A 181 24.00 37.29 -16.18
N LEU A 182 24.25 36.83 -14.97
CA LEU A 182 24.99 37.58 -13.98
C LEU A 182 26.45 37.07 -13.87
N GLN A 183 26.61 35.76 -13.63
CA GLN A 183 27.94 35.15 -13.47
C GLN A 183 27.86 33.65 -13.55
N ASN A 184 29.03 33.00 -13.63
CA ASN A 184 29.17 31.57 -13.45
C ASN A 184 30.08 31.25 -12.26
N TYR A 185 29.82 30.11 -11.66
CA TYR A 185 30.64 29.51 -10.59
C TYR A 185 31.27 28.25 -11.13
N PRO A 186 32.52 28.27 -11.62
CA PRO A 186 33.21 27.11 -12.13
C PRO A 186 33.54 26.14 -10.99
N VAL A 187 33.52 24.85 -11.29
CA VAL A 187 33.82 23.78 -10.33
C VAL A 187 35.32 23.70 -10.07
N SER A 188 36.05 24.71 -9.83
CA SER A 188 37.52 24.74 -9.60
C SER A 188 38.39 24.56 -10.86
N SER A 189 39.42 25.41 -10.97
CA SER A 189 40.41 25.37 -12.06
C SER A 189 41.39 24.18 -12.02
N GLU A 190 41.41 23.42 -10.92
CA GLU A 190 42.31 22.26 -10.72
C GLU A 190 41.70 20.93 -11.15
N LEU A 191 40.37 20.86 -11.36
CA LEU A 191 39.73 19.65 -11.83
C LEU A 191 39.82 19.55 -13.37
N SER A 192 40.06 18.37 -13.89
CA SER A 192 40.08 18.10 -15.33
C SER A 192 38.75 18.49 -15.96
N ILE A 193 38.74 18.88 -17.25
CA ILE A 193 37.56 19.39 -18.00
C ILE A 193 36.34 18.47 -17.87
N GLY A 194 36.50 17.16 -17.65
CA GLY A 194 35.39 16.21 -17.42
C GLY A 194 34.75 16.30 -16.05
N ASN A 195 35.37 16.99 -15.08
CA ASN A 195 34.84 17.10 -13.71
C ASN A 195 34.12 18.42 -13.43
N GLN A 196 33.90 19.27 -14.42
CA GLN A 196 33.12 20.52 -14.27
C GLN A 196 31.61 20.33 -14.47
N ARG A 197 31.19 19.14 -14.83
CA ARG A 197 29.78 18.80 -15.04
C ARG A 197 28.99 18.86 -13.73
N ILE A 198 27.87 19.58 -13.75
CA ILE A 198 26.87 19.54 -12.69
C ILE A 198 25.66 18.75 -13.19
N ASN A 199 25.31 17.66 -12.48
CA ASN A 199 24.30 16.70 -12.88
C ASN A 199 22.90 17.05 -12.40
N CYS A 200 22.77 17.71 -11.25
CA CYS A 200 21.50 18.07 -10.65
C CYS A 200 21.65 19.28 -9.73
N LEU A 201 20.54 19.98 -9.51
CA LEU A 201 20.45 21.12 -8.60
C LEU A 201 19.30 20.94 -7.63
N HIS A 202 19.46 21.46 -6.42
CA HIS A 202 18.38 21.54 -5.44
C HIS A 202 18.55 22.77 -4.55
N SER A 203 17.52 23.58 -4.41
CA SER A 203 17.53 24.78 -3.57
C SER A 203 16.90 24.44 -2.21
N ILE A 204 17.65 24.63 -1.13
CA ILE A 204 17.19 24.44 0.26
C ILE A 204 17.55 25.70 1.04
N GLU A 205 16.54 26.42 1.53
CA GLU A 205 16.76 27.68 2.25
C GLU A 205 17.64 28.64 1.41
N HIS A 206 18.79 29.08 1.91
CA HIS A 206 19.75 29.95 1.24
C HIS A 206 20.93 29.19 0.60
N GLU A 207 20.78 27.90 0.34
CA GLU A 207 21.81 27.04 -0.21
C GLU A 207 21.36 26.39 -1.53
N ILE A 208 22.20 26.41 -2.55
CA ILE A 208 22.03 25.67 -3.78
C ILE A 208 22.97 24.45 -3.75
N TRP A 209 22.40 23.29 -3.58
CA TRP A 209 23.12 22.02 -3.58
C TRP A 209 23.18 21.44 -4.99
N CYS A 210 24.29 20.81 -5.34
CA CYS A 210 24.49 20.25 -6.68
C CYS A 210 25.33 18.97 -6.67
N GLY A 211 24.97 18.02 -7.52
CA GLY A 211 25.81 16.86 -7.84
C GLY A 211 26.88 17.26 -8.85
N VAL A 212 28.15 17.10 -8.51
CA VAL A 212 29.28 17.61 -9.31
C VAL A 212 30.12 16.48 -9.84
N GLY A 213 30.31 16.39 -11.15
CA GLY A 213 31.23 15.46 -11.82
C GLY A 213 31.09 14.01 -11.32
N THR A 214 32.21 13.48 -10.88
CA THR A 214 32.31 12.19 -10.17
C THR A 214 32.79 12.45 -8.74
N ASN A 215 32.22 11.72 -7.78
CA ASN A 215 32.63 11.74 -6.37
C ASN A 215 32.61 13.13 -5.70
N SER A 216 31.68 14.00 -6.06
CA SER A 216 31.62 15.32 -5.44
C SER A 216 30.19 15.85 -5.26
N LEU A 217 29.95 16.46 -4.10
CA LEU A 217 28.77 17.22 -3.77
C LEU A 217 29.15 18.69 -3.66
N GLY A 218 28.46 19.59 -4.40
CA GLY A 218 28.68 21.02 -4.33
C GLY A 218 27.61 21.72 -3.49
N CYS A 219 27.99 22.82 -2.85
CA CYS A 219 27.09 23.74 -2.16
C CYS A 219 27.48 25.18 -2.45
N TYR A 220 26.58 25.94 -3.02
CA TYR A 220 26.68 27.37 -3.17
C TYR A 220 25.78 28.04 -2.13
N GLN A 221 26.38 28.90 -1.29
CA GLN A 221 25.63 29.74 -0.36
C GLN A 221 25.20 31.01 -1.09
N GLU A 222 23.91 31.33 -1.11
CA GLU A 222 23.40 32.54 -1.74
C GLU A 222 24.17 33.78 -1.29
N GLY A 223 24.59 34.63 -2.25
CA GLY A 223 25.42 35.80 -1.98
C GLY A 223 26.91 35.54 -1.75
N SER A 224 27.36 34.30 -1.77
CA SER A 224 28.78 33.95 -1.70
C SER A 224 29.46 34.16 -3.08
N ARG A 225 30.80 34.03 -3.09
CA ARG A 225 31.56 34.12 -4.35
C ARG A 225 32.09 32.75 -4.80
N GLU A 226 31.85 31.70 -4.04
CA GLU A 226 32.48 30.42 -4.26
C GLU A 226 31.48 29.27 -4.13
N LEU A 227 31.66 28.27 -5.00
CA LEU A 227 31.02 26.97 -4.89
C LEU A 227 31.92 26.06 -4.04
N LYS A 228 31.45 25.65 -2.86
CA LYS A 228 32.18 24.73 -1.99
C LYS A 228 31.96 23.30 -2.47
N ILE A 229 33.05 22.54 -2.58
CA ILE A 229 33.02 21.14 -3.02
C ILE A 229 33.36 20.23 -1.84
N TYR A 230 32.55 19.20 -1.65
CA TYR A 230 32.74 18.12 -0.69
C TYR A 230 33.11 16.85 -1.44
N ASP A 231 34.26 16.28 -1.14
CA ASP A 231 34.73 15.01 -1.72
C ASP A 231 33.88 13.85 -1.16
N THR A 232 33.34 13.04 -2.04
CA THR A 232 32.54 11.85 -1.71
C THR A 232 33.23 10.55 -2.16
N SER A 233 34.53 10.59 -2.46
CA SER A 233 35.31 9.43 -2.94
C SER A 233 35.39 8.29 -1.91
N ALA A 234 35.16 8.58 -0.63
CA ALA A 234 35.09 7.57 0.43
C ALA A 234 33.73 6.80 0.44
N GLU A 235 32.75 7.30 -0.27
CA GLU A 235 31.43 6.67 -0.37
C GLU A 235 31.40 5.58 -1.44
N SER A 236 30.41 4.70 -1.38
CA SER A 236 30.28 3.58 -2.31
C SER A 236 29.52 3.91 -3.61
N PHE A 237 29.35 5.20 -3.95
CA PHE A 237 28.79 5.68 -5.22
C PHE A 237 29.80 6.58 -5.95
N SER A 238 29.62 6.74 -7.25
CA SER A 238 30.48 7.60 -8.07
C SER A 238 29.79 8.83 -8.65
N SER A 239 28.46 8.86 -8.72
CA SER A 239 27.71 9.99 -9.29
C SER A 239 26.48 10.32 -8.48
N ILE A 240 26.29 11.60 -8.20
CA ILE A 240 25.06 12.14 -7.64
C ILE A 240 24.16 12.59 -8.79
N LEU A 241 22.94 12.06 -8.89
CA LEU A 241 22.05 12.21 -10.02
C LEU A 241 20.81 13.06 -9.70
N CYS A 242 20.34 13.04 -8.45
CA CYS A 242 19.24 13.88 -8.00
C CYS A 242 19.32 14.16 -6.50
N LEU A 243 18.69 15.25 -6.08
CA LEU A 243 18.66 15.72 -4.69
C LEU A 243 17.22 16.06 -4.30
N MET A 244 16.85 15.85 -3.03
CA MET A 244 15.53 16.17 -2.52
C MET A 244 15.56 16.42 -1.00
N ASP A 245 14.68 17.28 -0.50
CA ASP A 245 14.49 17.49 0.94
C ASP A 245 14.03 16.21 1.65
N TYR A 246 14.61 15.94 2.82
CA TYR A 246 14.12 14.90 3.70
C TYR A 246 13.60 15.45 5.03
N SER A 247 14.37 16.31 5.67
CA SER A 247 14.02 17.03 6.90
C SER A 247 14.75 18.38 6.91
N GLU A 248 14.53 19.19 7.95
CA GLU A 248 15.24 20.46 8.14
C GLU A 248 16.78 20.33 8.10
N LYS A 249 17.32 19.20 8.54
CA LYS A 249 18.78 18.97 8.63
C LYS A 249 19.34 18.02 7.60
N GLU A 250 18.50 17.20 6.98
CA GLU A 250 18.92 16.12 6.10
C GLU A 250 18.29 16.24 4.73
N MET A 251 19.03 15.86 3.71
CA MET A 251 18.52 15.70 2.34
C MET A 251 18.75 14.28 1.81
N LEU A 252 17.89 13.84 0.92
CA LEU A 252 18.05 12.62 0.14
C LEU A 252 18.95 12.89 -1.04
N VAL A 253 19.88 11.98 -1.27
CA VAL A 253 20.85 12.01 -2.36
C VAL A 253 20.67 10.74 -3.18
N GLY A 254 20.10 10.87 -4.38
CA GLY A 254 19.98 9.79 -5.35
C GLY A 254 21.24 9.66 -6.17
N THR A 255 21.78 8.45 -6.24
CA THR A 255 23.10 8.17 -6.81
C THR A 255 23.02 7.04 -7.85
N ASP A 256 24.15 6.72 -8.47
CA ASP A 256 24.32 5.53 -9.29
C ASP A 256 24.40 4.22 -8.47
N ASN A 257 24.40 4.31 -7.13
CA ASN A 257 24.42 3.16 -6.22
C ASN A 257 23.44 3.28 -5.04
N GLY A 258 22.23 3.74 -5.32
CA GLY A 258 21.14 3.83 -4.34
C GLY A 258 20.87 5.22 -3.82
N VAL A 259 20.07 5.28 -2.74
CA VAL A 259 19.70 6.53 -2.06
C VAL A 259 20.47 6.65 -0.76
N TYR A 260 21.04 7.82 -0.54
CA TYR A 260 21.76 8.18 0.68
C TYR A 260 21.06 9.32 1.40
N LEU A 261 21.25 9.39 2.70
CA LEU A 261 20.89 10.54 3.53
C LEU A 261 22.18 11.35 3.80
N PHE A 262 22.11 12.64 3.55
CA PHE A 262 23.19 13.57 3.83
C PHE A 262 22.78 14.53 4.95
N ASP A 263 23.53 14.52 6.04
CA ASP A 263 23.38 15.48 7.14
C ASP A 263 24.06 16.81 6.75
N ARG A 264 23.25 17.86 6.54
CA ARG A 264 23.73 19.19 6.10
C ARG A 264 24.58 19.92 7.15
N GLU A 265 24.40 19.62 8.44
CA GLU A 265 25.20 20.24 9.50
C GLU A 265 26.53 19.50 9.68
N ARG A 266 26.50 18.18 9.76
CA ARG A 266 27.69 17.33 10.00
C ARG A 266 28.51 17.07 8.75
N LYS A 267 27.93 17.32 7.56
CA LYS A 267 28.53 17.04 6.25
C LYS A 267 28.92 15.56 6.08
N THR A 268 28.06 14.67 6.56
CA THR A 268 28.26 13.23 6.51
C THR A 268 27.16 12.51 5.76
N PHE A 269 27.56 11.50 4.99
CA PHE A 269 26.63 10.59 4.33
C PHE A 269 26.31 9.41 5.25
N ARG A 270 25.09 8.94 5.17
CA ARG A 270 24.72 7.61 5.62
C ARG A 270 23.89 6.95 4.54
N ARG A 271 24.16 5.70 4.25
CA ARG A 271 23.32 4.94 3.36
C ARG A 271 21.92 4.92 3.95
N GLY A 272 20.87 4.96 3.13
CA GLY A 272 19.47 4.92 3.59
C GLY A 272 19.13 3.59 4.27
N ASP A 273 19.99 3.17 5.20
CA ASP A 273 19.85 1.95 5.98
C ASP A 273 19.09 2.29 7.25
N SER A 274 17.91 1.73 7.40
CA SER A 274 17.31 1.55 8.71
C SER A 274 18.28 0.65 9.53
N PRO A 275 18.37 0.80 10.86
CA PRO A 275 19.08 -0.16 11.70
C PRO A 275 18.59 -1.61 11.55
N PHE A 276 17.57 -1.86 10.74
CA PHE A 276 16.92 -3.15 10.51
C PHE A 276 16.83 -3.60 9.04
N GLY A 277 17.49 -2.92 8.08
CA GLY A 277 17.53 -3.36 6.68
C GLY A 277 17.91 -2.27 5.68
N LEU A 278 18.60 -2.65 4.62
CA LEU A 278 18.94 -1.83 3.46
C LEU A 278 17.67 -1.36 2.74
N TRP A 279 17.62 -0.09 2.32
CA TRP A 279 16.67 0.39 1.33
C TRP A 279 16.95 -0.31 -0.01
N THR A 280 16.43 -1.52 -0.16
CA THR A 280 16.66 -2.34 -1.35
C THR A 280 15.78 -1.82 -2.48
N LEU A 281 16.37 -1.03 -3.37
CA LEU A 281 15.75 -0.63 -4.62
C LEU A 281 15.80 -1.78 -5.63
N SER A 282 14.89 -1.75 -6.58
CA SER A 282 14.87 -2.71 -7.71
C SER A 282 16.04 -2.54 -8.68
N ASP A 283 16.63 -1.34 -8.70
CA ASP A 283 17.85 -0.99 -9.44
C ASP A 283 18.58 0.11 -8.67
N PRO A 284 19.91 0.06 -8.55
CA PRO A 284 20.68 1.00 -7.74
C PRO A 284 20.77 2.41 -8.35
N THR A 285 20.62 2.59 -9.65
CA THR A 285 20.76 3.89 -10.31
C THR A 285 19.47 4.70 -10.21
N VAL A 286 19.51 5.80 -9.48
CA VAL A 286 18.36 6.67 -9.18
C VAL A 286 18.38 7.91 -10.05
N HIS A 287 17.43 8.03 -10.97
CA HIS A 287 17.33 9.18 -11.89
C HIS A 287 16.62 10.38 -11.27
N ALA A 288 15.57 10.14 -10.51
CA ALA A 288 14.79 11.19 -9.85
C ALA A 288 14.09 10.67 -8.59
N MET A 289 13.70 11.58 -7.74
CA MET A 289 12.88 11.32 -6.55
C MET A 289 11.79 12.38 -6.43
N MET A 290 10.63 12.00 -5.91
CA MET A 290 9.57 12.95 -5.58
C MET A 290 8.77 12.49 -4.36
N ARG A 291 8.09 13.41 -3.70
CA ARG A 291 7.02 13.12 -2.75
C ARG A 291 5.68 13.51 -3.34
N ASP A 292 4.69 12.64 -3.16
CA ASP A 292 3.31 12.98 -3.45
C ASP A 292 2.67 13.74 -2.27
N ASN A 293 1.43 14.19 -2.46
CA ASN A 293 0.68 14.97 -1.45
C ASN A 293 0.36 14.15 -0.19
N GLU A 294 0.43 12.83 -0.25
CA GLU A 294 0.27 11.92 0.91
C GLU A 294 1.59 11.68 1.64
N GLY A 295 2.70 12.20 1.10
CA GLY A 295 4.05 12.06 1.63
C GLY A 295 4.74 10.75 1.26
N THR A 296 4.21 9.98 0.30
CA THR A 296 4.88 8.81 -0.28
C THR A 296 6.13 9.25 -1.04
N LEU A 297 7.24 8.61 -0.75
CA LEU A 297 8.47 8.79 -1.49
C LEU A 297 8.46 7.88 -2.73
N TRP A 298 8.59 8.48 -3.90
CA TRP A 298 8.71 7.79 -5.19
C TRP A 298 10.14 7.94 -5.71
N VAL A 299 10.75 6.84 -6.10
CA VAL A 299 12.14 6.76 -6.57
C VAL A 299 12.16 6.15 -7.96
N MET A 300 12.53 6.95 -8.96
CA MET A 300 12.64 6.56 -10.36
C MET A 300 14.03 5.96 -10.62
N THR A 301 14.06 4.78 -11.26
CA THR A 301 15.31 4.05 -11.48
C THR A 301 15.59 3.74 -12.95
N ASN A 302 16.85 3.35 -13.25
CA ASN A 302 17.32 3.11 -14.61
C ASN A 302 16.68 1.88 -15.26
N SER A 303 16.55 0.77 -14.55
CA SER A 303 16.00 -0.48 -15.11
C SER A 303 15.03 -1.22 -14.17
N GLY A 304 14.81 -0.69 -12.97
CA GLY A 304 13.99 -1.29 -11.94
C GLY A 304 12.55 -0.77 -11.85
N GLY A 305 12.12 0.08 -12.78
CA GLY A 305 10.83 0.76 -12.68
C GLY A 305 10.83 1.83 -11.60
N ILE A 306 9.70 1.96 -10.91
CA ILE A 306 9.55 2.87 -9.77
C ILE A 306 9.56 2.09 -8.47
N ASN A 307 10.28 2.60 -7.50
CA ASN A 307 10.19 2.15 -6.12
C ASN A 307 9.45 3.21 -5.31
N TYR A 308 8.50 2.80 -4.48
CA TYR A 308 7.78 3.76 -3.65
C TYR A 308 7.68 3.31 -2.20
N MET A 309 7.75 4.27 -1.30
CA MET A 309 7.68 4.07 0.13
C MET A 309 6.68 5.05 0.72
N SER A 310 5.53 4.55 1.14
CA SER A 310 4.52 5.36 1.80
C SER A 310 4.99 5.78 3.19
N LYS A 311 4.80 7.05 3.53
CA LYS A 311 5.01 7.60 4.88
C LYS A 311 3.94 7.11 5.87
N GLN A 312 2.86 6.55 5.35
CA GLN A 312 1.89 5.86 6.20
C GLN A 312 2.63 4.71 6.87
N SER A 313 2.85 4.84 8.19
CA SER A 313 3.19 3.70 9.02
C SER A 313 2.36 2.52 8.55
N LYS A 314 2.97 1.37 8.27
CA LYS A 314 2.20 0.15 8.02
C LYS A 314 1.13 0.12 9.09
N ARG A 315 -0.13 0.36 8.74
CA ARG A 315 -1.24 0.28 9.70
C ARG A 315 -1.36 -1.14 10.24
N PHE A 316 -0.77 -2.08 9.49
CA PHE A 316 -0.71 -3.48 9.83
C PHE A 316 0.75 -3.92 9.96
N SER A 317 1.14 -4.32 11.16
CA SER A 317 2.41 -5.00 11.38
C SER A 317 2.30 -6.43 10.86
N THR A 318 3.15 -6.80 9.93
CA THR A 318 3.18 -8.15 9.36
C THR A 318 4.11 -9.03 10.20
N TYR A 319 3.58 -10.11 10.75
CA TYR A 319 4.35 -11.13 11.45
C TYR A 319 4.46 -12.37 10.57
N SER A 320 5.67 -12.79 10.24
CA SER A 320 5.90 -13.99 9.43
C SER A 320 6.16 -15.19 10.34
N LEU A 321 5.43 -16.27 10.12
CA LEU A 321 5.76 -17.58 10.65
C LEU A 321 7.00 -18.10 9.91
N SER A 322 8.20 -17.57 10.26
CA SER A 322 9.45 -18.03 9.64
C SER A 322 9.85 -19.38 10.26
N LEU A 323 9.60 -20.41 9.52
CA LEU A 323 10.08 -21.77 9.84
C LEU A 323 11.28 -22.10 8.96
N THR A 324 12.39 -22.38 9.60
CA THR A 324 13.50 -23.10 8.98
C THR A 324 13.01 -24.47 8.52
N GLY A 325 12.83 -24.64 7.20
CA GLY A 325 12.63 -25.96 6.58
C GLY A 325 11.23 -26.31 6.05
N MET A 326 10.29 -25.34 5.93
CA MET A 326 8.97 -25.63 5.34
C MET A 326 8.74 -24.93 4.00
N GLU A 327 8.21 -25.69 3.03
CA GLU A 327 7.75 -25.17 1.75
C GLU A 327 6.60 -24.18 1.93
N LYS A 328 6.55 -23.14 1.07
CA LYS A 328 5.66 -21.97 1.13
C LYS A 328 4.15 -22.28 0.96
N ALA A 329 3.76 -23.53 0.74
CA ALA A 329 2.48 -23.88 0.13
C ALA A 329 1.26 -23.96 1.07
N ASP A 330 1.40 -24.00 2.40
CA ASP A 330 0.27 -24.36 3.30
C ASP A 330 0.15 -23.47 4.55
N ARG A 331 0.19 -22.15 4.36
CA ARG A 331 0.16 -21.18 5.48
C ARG A 331 -1.19 -20.45 5.62
N GLY A 332 -2.30 -21.12 5.33
CA GLY A 332 -3.62 -20.53 5.61
C GLY A 332 -3.75 -20.27 7.11
N ILE A 333 -3.86 -19.00 7.50
CA ILE A 333 -4.15 -18.59 8.88
C ILE A 333 -5.65 -18.72 9.08
N GLY A 334 -6.04 -19.31 10.20
CA GLY A 334 -7.42 -19.53 10.60
C GLY A 334 -7.81 -18.73 11.85
N PRO A 335 -8.43 -19.37 12.85
CA PRO A 335 -8.97 -18.69 14.01
C PRO A 335 -7.88 -18.14 14.93
N PHE A 336 -8.25 -17.09 15.66
CA PHE A 336 -7.43 -16.45 16.71
C PHE A 336 -8.14 -16.55 18.05
N CYS A 337 -7.34 -16.64 19.12
CA CYS A 337 -7.85 -16.55 20.48
C CYS A 337 -6.82 -15.84 21.37
N GLU A 338 -7.22 -14.75 22.04
CA GLU A 338 -6.37 -14.02 22.98
C GLU A 338 -6.46 -14.64 24.37
N ASP A 339 -5.33 -14.83 25.05
CA ASP A 339 -5.29 -15.28 26.43
C ASP A 339 -5.30 -14.10 27.43
N ARG A 340 -5.35 -14.39 28.72
CA ARG A 340 -5.40 -13.37 29.79
C ARG A 340 -4.13 -12.52 29.86
N GLU A 341 -3.03 -12.99 29.31
CA GLU A 341 -1.73 -12.32 29.28
C GLU A 341 -1.53 -11.52 27.99
N LYS A 342 -2.58 -11.41 27.17
CA LYS A 342 -2.55 -10.73 25.87
C LYS A 342 -1.70 -11.43 24.80
N ASN A 343 -1.35 -12.69 25.00
CA ASN A 343 -0.77 -13.50 23.95
C ASN A 343 -1.87 -14.03 23.02
N VAL A 344 -1.51 -14.40 21.81
CA VAL A 344 -2.47 -14.84 20.80
C VAL A 344 -2.20 -16.28 20.36
N TRP A 345 -3.19 -17.12 20.52
CA TRP A 345 -3.22 -18.46 19.94
C TRP A 345 -3.73 -18.37 18.51
N VAL A 346 -3.04 -19.00 17.59
CA VAL A 346 -3.29 -18.92 16.15
C VAL A 346 -3.47 -20.32 15.59
N GLY A 347 -4.66 -20.60 15.08
CA GLY A 347 -4.92 -21.81 14.31
C GLY A 347 -4.44 -21.64 12.87
N THR A 348 -3.83 -22.68 12.31
CA THR A 348 -3.44 -22.72 10.91
C THR A 348 -3.86 -24.04 10.27
N ARG A 349 -3.82 -24.15 8.95
CA ARG A 349 -4.02 -25.44 8.26
C ARG A 349 -2.96 -26.48 8.61
N ASN A 350 -1.92 -26.08 9.32
CA ASN A 350 -0.75 -26.92 9.59
C ASN A 350 -0.36 -26.92 11.07
N GLY A 351 -1.31 -26.67 11.98
CA GLY A 351 -1.11 -26.76 13.42
C GLY A 351 -1.53 -25.54 14.21
N LEU A 352 -1.25 -25.60 15.50
CA LEU A 352 -1.53 -24.56 16.47
C LEU A 352 -0.25 -23.77 16.79
N TRP A 353 -0.34 -22.47 16.79
CA TRP A 353 0.75 -21.55 17.07
C TRP A 353 0.42 -20.65 18.25
N PHE A 354 1.46 -20.21 18.92
CA PHE A 354 1.38 -19.28 20.04
C PHE A 354 2.24 -18.06 19.73
N PHE A 355 1.64 -16.88 19.74
CA PHE A 355 2.31 -15.61 19.62
C PHE A 355 2.46 -14.96 20.99
N ASN A 356 3.70 -14.78 21.44
CA ASN A 356 3.98 -14.06 22.67
C ASN A 356 4.00 -12.54 22.40
N SER A 357 3.08 -11.81 23.02
CA SER A 357 2.90 -10.37 22.81
C SER A 357 4.05 -9.50 23.34
N GLN A 358 4.83 -10.00 24.31
CA GLN A 358 5.94 -9.26 24.90
C GLN A 358 7.23 -9.40 24.08
N THR A 359 7.50 -10.61 23.58
CA THR A 359 8.70 -10.90 22.79
C THR A 359 8.50 -10.76 21.29
N HIS A 360 7.25 -10.57 20.85
CA HIS A 360 6.84 -10.55 19.45
C HIS A 360 7.29 -11.79 18.64
N SER A 361 7.29 -12.94 19.30
CA SER A 361 7.79 -14.19 18.73
C SER A 361 6.71 -15.25 18.63
N PHE A 362 6.78 -16.07 17.56
CA PHE A 362 5.89 -17.22 17.35
C PHE A 362 6.56 -18.51 17.79
N TYR A 363 5.76 -19.38 18.38
CA TYR A 363 6.14 -20.75 18.75
C TYR A 363 5.10 -21.72 18.20
N GLU A 364 5.55 -22.79 17.54
CA GLU A 364 4.66 -23.90 17.16
C GLU A 364 4.32 -24.72 18.42
N TYR A 365 3.02 -24.96 18.64
CA TYR A 365 2.55 -25.78 19.75
C TYR A 365 2.10 -27.15 19.23
N SER A 366 2.78 -28.22 19.66
CA SER A 366 2.44 -29.55 19.25
C SER A 366 1.28 -30.13 20.08
N LEU A 367 0.16 -30.43 19.43
CA LEU A 367 -1.00 -31.06 20.03
C LEU A 367 -0.81 -32.59 20.25
N LYS A 368 0.27 -33.19 19.75
CA LYS A 368 0.65 -34.60 19.99
C LYS A 368 2.17 -34.79 20.05
N LYS A 369 2.60 -35.87 20.71
CA LYS A 369 3.98 -36.39 20.65
C LYS A 369 4.40 -36.92 19.26
N SER A 370 3.49 -37.00 18.29
CA SER A 370 3.72 -37.41 16.89
C SER A 370 3.68 -36.18 15.97
N ASN A 371 4.51 -36.18 14.92
CA ASN A 371 4.62 -35.12 13.90
C ASN A 371 3.37 -34.90 13.03
N ILE A 372 2.17 -35.30 13.48
CA ILE A 372 0.92 -35.10 12.75
C ILE A 372 0.46 -33.66 12.99
N ARG A 373 0.31 -32.92 11.92
CA ARG A 373 -0.17 -31.55 11.91
C ARG A 373 -1.66 -31.50 11.66
N TYR A 374 -2.36 -30.65 12.38
CA TYR A 374 -3.81 -30.54 12.32
C TYR A 374 -4.20 -29.26 11.60
N ASP A 375 -5.22 -29.33 10.75
CA ASP A 375 -5.92 -28.19 10.21
C ASP A 375 -6.87 -27.63 11.29
N VAL A 376 -6.44 -26.54 11.96
CA VAL A 376 -7.20 -25.92 13.06
C VAL A 376 -8.24 -24.97 12.49
N ARG A 377 -9.51 -25.21 12.82
CA ARG A 377 -10.67 -24.47 12.28
C ARG A 377 -11.36 -23.57 13.28
N SER A 378 -11.27 -23.85 14.56
CA SER A 378 -11.88 -23.05 15.62
C SER A 378 -11.07 -23.10 16.90
N LEU A 379 -11.09 -22.01 17.66
CA LEU A 379 -10.43 -21.85 18.95
C LEU A 379 -11.40 -21.21 19.95
N LEU A 380 -11.40 -21.70 21.20
CA LEU A 380 -12.13 -21.10 22.30
C LEU A 380 -11.34 -21.24 23.59
N LEU A 381 -11.10 -20.15 24.30
CA LEU A 381 -10.46 -20.17 25.60
C LEU A 381 -11.50 -20.15 26.71
N GLU A 382 -11.52 -21.21 27.56
CA GLU A 382 -12.36 -21.31 28.74
C GLU A 382 -11.51 -21.55 29.99
N GLY A 383 -11.36 -20.54 30.81
CA GLY A 383 -10.49 -20.62 31.99
C GLY A 383 -9.04 -20.87 31.61
N ASP A 384 -8.53 -22.02 32.02
CA ASP A 384 -7.18 -22.49 31.66
C ASP A 384 -7.19 -23.52 30.53
N ASN A 385 -8.34 -23.76 29.91
CA ASN A 385 -8.49 -24.74 28.85
C ASN A 385 -8.67 -24.07 27.50
N LEU A 386 -7.79 -24.34 26.56
CA LEU A 386 -7.92 -23.97 25.16
C LEU A 386 -8.59 -25.14 24.41
N TRP A 387 -9.78 -24.86 23.88
CA TRP A 387 -10.53 -25.76 23.02
C TRP A 387 -10.11 -25.54 21.58
N VAL A 388 -9.72 -26.60 20.90
CA VAL A 388 -9.14 -26.56 19.55
C VAL A 388 -9.97 -27.49 18.66
N GLY A 389 -10.78 -26.89 17.80
CA GLY A 389 -11.54 -27.61 16.79
C GLY A 389 -10.72 -27.80 15.53
N THR A 390 -10.73 -29.03 14.98
CA THR A 390 -9.92 -29.41 13.83
C THR A 390 -10.77 -29.94 12.68
N TYR A 391 -10.21 -29.94 11.48
CA TYR A 391 -10.74 -30.67 10.34
C TYR A 391 -10.32 -32.14 10.42
N ALA A 392 -11.29 -33.06 10.37
CA ALA A 392 -11.14 -34.50 10.35
C ALA A 392 -10.61 -35.21 11.65
N GLU A 393 -10.05 -34.45 12.62
CA GLU A 393 -9.43 -35.06 13.81
C GLU A 393 -10.20 -34.79 15.11
N GLY A 394 -11.36 -34.15 15.02
CA GLY A 394 -12.24 -33.86 16.15
C GLY A 394 -11.85 -32.64 16.96
N LEU A 395 -12.12 -32.73 18.28
CA LEU A 395 -11.95 -31.66 19.24
C LEU A 395 -10.85 -32.00 20.24
N HIS A 396 -9.92 -31.08 20.46
CA HIS A 396 -8.87 -31.20 21.47
C HIS A 396 -9.03 -30.12 22.54
N VAL A 397 -8.89 -30.48 23.81
CA VAL A 397 -8.89 -29.53 24.92
C VAL A 397 -7.52 -29.57 25.58
N LEU A 398 -6.78 -28.47 25.40
CA LEU A 398 -5.46 -28.28 25.96
C LEU A 398 -5.56 -27.51 27.28
N ASN A 399 -5.11 -28.07 28.37
CA ASN A 399 -4.98 -27.32 29.62
C ASN A 399 -3.64 -26.57 29.62
N LEU A 400 -3.70 -25.25 29.60
CA LEU A 400 -2.54 -24.37 29.43
C LEU A 400 -1.57 -24.39 30.63
N LYS A 401 -2.06 -24.76 31.85
CA LYS A 401 -1.22 -24.86 33.04
C LYS A 401 -0.46 -26.17 33.12
N THR A 402 -1.11 -27.27 32.79
CA THR A 402 -0.54 -28.60 32.95
C THR A 402 0.06 -29.18 31.67
N GLY A 403 -0.30 -28.61 30.51
CA GLY A 403 0.07 -29.11 29.20
C GLY A 403 -0.68 -30.40 28.80
N ASN A 404 -1.66 -30.84 29.61
CA ASN A 404 -2.43 -32.05 29.30
C ASN A 404 -3.43 -31.77 28.16
N ILE A 405 -3.54 -32.73 27.26
CA ILE A 405 -4.47 -32.69 26.13
C ILE A 405 -5.48 -33.81 26.27
N LYS A 406 -6.76 -33.46 26.16
CA LYS A 406 -7.87 -34.38 26.05
C LYS A 406 -8.48 -34.28 24.66
N SER A 407 -8.76 -35.42 24.03
CA SER A 407 -9.28 -35.46 22.65
C SER A 407 -10.63 -36.16 22.61
N TYR A 408 -11.53 -35.60 21.78
CA TYR A 408 -12.87 -36.15 21.55
C TYR A 408 -13.09 -36.31 20.05
N THR A 409 -13.66 -37.46 19.69
CA THR A 409 -13.95 -37.78 18.28
C THR A 409 -15.38 -38.29 18.12
N TYR A 410 -15.89 -38.17 16.91
CA TYR A 410 -17.15 -38.78 16.51
C TYR A 410 -17.03 -40.30 16.46
N SER A 411 -18.03 -41.00 16.98
CA SER A 411 -18.17 -42.43 16.80
C SER A 411 -19.64 -42.81 16.54
N ARG A 412 -19.88 -43.49 15.43
CA ARG A 412 -21.22 -43.95 15.07
C ARG A 412 -21.81 -44.96 16.08
N ASN A 413 -20.96 -45.71 16.74
CA ASN A 413 -21.36 -46.80 17.62
C ASN A 413 -21.42 -46.41 19.11
N ILE A 414 -20.98 -45.21 19.46
CA ILE A 414 -20.97 -44.70 20.83
C ILE A 414 -21.91 -43.51 20.89
N PRO A 415 -22.99 -43.57 21.71
CA PRO A 415 -23.88 -42.42 21.86
C PRO A 415 -23.17 -41.24 22.57
N ASN A 416 -23.70 -40.06 22.39
CA ASN A 416 -23.23 -38.84 23.05
C ASN A 416 -21.76 -38.47 22.74
N THR A 417 -21.31 -38.79 21.54
CA THR A 417 -20.04 -38.28 20.99
C THR A 417 -20.26 -36.99 20.18
N LEU A 418 -19.22 -36.43 19.60
CA LEU A 418 -19.36 -35.34 18.64
C LEU A 418 -20.30 -35.69 17.47
N CYS A 419 -20.90 -34.69 16.83
CA CYS A 419 -21.74 -34.92 15.65
C CYS A 419 -20.89 -35.28 14.40
N SER A 420 -19.65 -34.75 14.33
CA SER A 420 -18.64 -35.05 13.29
C SER A 420 -17.24 -34.76 13.82
N ASN A 421 -16.22 -35.33 13.15
CA ASN A 421 -14.80 -34.95 13.41
C ASN A 421 -14.38 -33.62 12.79
N ASP A 422 -15.19 -33.05 11.93
CA ASP A 422 -14.95 -31.71 11.38
C ASP A 422 -15.59 -30.69 12.32
N VAL A 423 -14.79 -30.10 13.21
CA VAL A 423 -15.21 -29.08 14.18
C VAL A 423 -14.88 -27.72 13.63
N LEU A 424 -15.91 -26.96 13.19
CA LEU A 424 -15.77 -25.75 12.41
C LEU A 424 -15.94 -24.47 13.25
N SER A 425 -16.80 -24.52 14.29
CA SER A 425 -17.06 -23.39 15.17
C SER A 425 -17.15 -23.83 16.63
N LEU A 426 -16.74 -22.98 17.55
CA LEU A 426 -16.79 -23.16 19.00
C LEU A 426 -17.35 -21.88 19.62
N PHE A 427 -18.34 -22.01 20.46
CA PHE A 427 -18.99 -20.90 21.12
C PHE A 427 -19.32 -21.21 22.57
N LYS A 428 -19.17 -20.24 23.46
CA LYS A 428 -19.60 -20.30 24.86
C LYS A 428 -20.68 -19.27 25.09
N ASP A 429 -21.85 -19.70 25.52
CA ASP A 429 -22.96 -18.83 25.86
C ASP A 429 -22.77 -18.11 27.22
N ARG A 430 -23.66 -17.20 27.54
CA ARG A 430 -23.64 -16.44 28.81
C ARG A 430 -23.92 -17.30 30.05
N LYS A 431 -24.52 -18.47 29.87
CA LYS A 431 -24.74 -19.46 30.95
C LYS A 431 -23.49 -20.32 31.19
N GLY A 432 -22.47 -20.21 30.34
CA GLY A 432 -21.24 -20.97 30.39
C GLY A 432 -21.34 -22.33 29.67
N GLU A 433 -22.38 -22.58 28.91
CA GLU A 433 -22.50 -23.77 28.09
C GLU A 433 -21.64 -23.66 26.82
N ILE A 434 -20.94 -24.73 26.47
CA ILE A 434 -20.06 -24.76 25.29
C ILE A 434 -20.76 -25.51 24.17
N PHE A 435 -20.89 -24.81 23.03
CA PHE A 435 -21.48 -25.31 21.80
C PHE A 435 -20.39 -25.61 20.76
N ILE A 436 -20.55 -26.72 20.06
CA ILE A 436 -19.60 -27.22 19.08
C ILE A 436 -20.31 -27.39 17.75
N GLY A 437 -20.00 -26.49 16.80
CA GLY A 437 -20.51 -26.57 15.44
C GLY A 437 -19.62 -27.47 14.59
N THR A 438 -20.24 -28.41 13.93
CA THR A 438 -19.58 -29.42 13.11
C THR A 438 -20.14 -29.45 11.69
N SER A 439 -19.52 -30.25 10.80
CA SER A 439 -20.01 -30.46 9.44
C SER A 439 -21.38 -31.19 9.40
N TRP A 440 -21.85 -31.78 10.49
CA TRP A 440 -23.11 -32.54 10.52
C TRP A 440 -24.12 -32.07 11.56
N GLY A 441 -23.85 -30.98 12.26
CA GLY A 441 -24.77 -30.38 13.21
C GLY A 441 -24.10 -29.72 14.40
N LEU A 442 -24.93 -29.32 15.35
CA LEU A 442 -24.55 -28.64 16.57
C LEU A 442 -24.62 -29.58 17.75
N CYS A 443 -23.53 -29.68 18.51
CA CYS A 443 -23.46 -30.37 19.78
C CYS A 443 -23.26 -29.40 20.92
N ARG A 444 -23.72 -29.75 22.14
CA ARG A 444 -23.42 -29.07 23.40
C ARG A 444 -22.62 -29.99 24.30
N TYR A 445 -21.53 -29.49 24.88
CA TYR A 445 -20.73 -30.21 25.85
C TYR A 445 -21.47 -30.34 27.18
N ASN A 446 -21.50 -31.58 27.73
CA ASN A 446 -22.02 -31.87 29.05
C ASN A 446 -20.87 -32.13 30.02
N PRO A 447 -20.52 -31.18 30.90
CA PRO A 447 -19.39 -31.33 31.82
C PRO A 447 -19.61 -32.38 32.90
N GLN A 448 -20.86 -32.71 33.26
CA GLN A 448 -21.16 -33.71 34.30
C GLN A 448 -20.84 -35.11 33.85
N SER A 449 -21.15 -35.44 32.60
CA SER A 449 -20.93 -36.75 32.01
C SER A 449 -19.72 -36.79 31.08
N ASP A 450 -19.08 -35.66 30.87
CA ASP A 450 -17.92 -35.47 30.01
C ASP A 450 -18.16 -36.01 28.57
N ASN A 451 -19.31 -35.65 28.02
CA ASN A 451 -19.78 -36.11 26.71
C ASN A 451 -20.54 -35.00 25.96
N PHE A 452 -21.15 -35.30 24.84
CA PHE A 452 -21.83 -34.31 23.98
C PHE A 452 -23.30 -34.69 23.77
N ILE A 453 -24.15 -33.67 23.79
CA ILE A 453 -25.55 -33.76 23.48
C ILE A 453 -25.79 -33.12 22.13
N THR A 454 -26.38 -33.86 21.19
CA THR A 454 -26.78 -33.28 19.89
C THR A 454 -27.93 -32.31 20.10
N VAL A 455 -27.75 -31.04 19.71
CA VAL A 455 -28.76 -29.98 19.83
C VAL A 455 -29.60 -29.92 18.56
N ILE A 456 -28.96 -29.87 17.41
CA ILE A 456 -29.62 -29.88 16.10
C ILE A 456 -28.79 -30.68 15.11
N ASN A 457 -29.48 -31.46 14.28
CA ASN A 457 -28.86 -32.16 13.15
C ASN A 457 -29.34 -31.45 11.87
N VAL A 458 -28.49 -30.63 11.30
CA VAL A 458 -28.79 -29.87 10.07
C VAL A 458 -28.70 -30.72 8.80
N GLY A 459 -28.39 -32.01 8.96
CA GLY A 459 -28.26 -32.97 7.87
C GLY A 459 -26.86 -33.01 7.25
N ALA A 460 -26.58 -34.06 6.49
CA ALA A 460 -25.23 -34.33 5.94
C ALA A 460 -24.73 -33.32 4.89
N MET A 461 -25.53 -32.32 4.52
CA MET A 461 -25.18 -31.33 3.48
C MET A 461 -25.01 -29.88 4.00
N ALA A 462 -25.17 -29.65 5.31
CA ALA A 462 -25.01 -28.32 5.90
C ALA A 462 -24.05 -28.37 7.09
N SER A 463 -23.00 -27.59 7.02
CA SER A 463 -22.05 -27.41 8.11
C SER A 463 -22.45 -26.21 8.97
N VAL A 464 -22.26 -26.28 10.28
CA VAL A 464 -22.41 -25.14 11.20
C VAL A 464 -21.14 -24.30 11.12
N THR A 465 -21.25 -23.15 10.47
CA THR A 465 -20.12 -22.27 10.17
C THR A 465 -19.78 -21.33 11.31
N ASP A 466 -20.82 -20.80 11.99
CA ASP A 466 -20.67 -19.89 13.12
C ASP A 466 -21.84 -20.02 14.11
N ILE A 467 -21.61 -19.59 15.37
CA ILE A 467 -22.58 -19.65 16.45
C ILE A 467 -22.46 -18.35 17.26
N TYR A 468 -23.58 -17.70 17.55
CA TYR A 468 -23.60 -16.47 18.32
C TYR A 468 -24.84 -16.38 19.21
N GLU A 469 -24.71 -15.87 20.44
CA GLU A 469 -25.83 -15.55 21.32
C GLU A 469 -26.04 -14.04 21.36
N ASP A 470 -27.22 -13.58 20.90
CA ASP A 470 -27.58 -12.16 20.90
C ASP A 470 -27.94 -11.63 22.30
N MET A 471 -28.05 -10.32 22.43
CA MET A 471 -28.39 -9.68 23.73
C MET A 471 -29.79 -10.08 24.26
N TYR A 472 -30.62 -10.70 23.44
CA TYR A 472 -31.96 -11.15 23.79
C TYR A 472 -32.04 -12.65 24.15
N ASN A 473 -30.89 -13.33 24.31
CA ASN A 473 -30.73 -14.75 24.57
C ASN A 473 -31.25 -15.64 23.43
N ASN A 474 -31.16 -15.19 22.21
CA ASN A 474 -31.34 -16.05 21.04
C ASN A 474 -29.97 -16.59 20.61
N LEU A 475 -29.88 -17.92 20.49
CA LEU A 475 -28.72 -18.58 19.93
C LEU A 475 -28.89 -18.70 18.41
N TRP A 476 -28.08 -17.96 17.67
CA TRP A 476 -28.06 -17.97 16.22
C TRP A 476 -27.02 -18.97 15.72
N ILE A 477 -27.43 -19.82 14.75
CA ILE A 477 -26.59 -20.87 14.18
C ILE A 477 -26.52 -20.67 12.66
N ALA A 478 -25.40 -20.22 12.18
CA ALA A 478 -25.12 -20.06 10.75
C ALA A 478 -24.78 -21.39 10.09
N THR A 479 -25.20 -21.56 8.85
CA THR A 479 -24.92 -22.77 8.09
C THR A 479 -24.40 -22.50 6.69
N SER A 480 -23.68 -23.46 6.13
CA SER A 480 -23.05 -23.33 4.81
C SER A 480 -24.03 -23.32 3.62
N ASN A 481 -25.28 -23.80 3.79
CA ASN A 481 -26.24 -23.89 2.68
C ASN A 481 -27.73 -23.98 3.11
N ARG A 482 -28.01 -23.80 4.40
CA ARG A 482 -29.36 -23.86 4.97
C ARG A 482 -29.73 -22.56 5.70
N GLY A 483 -29.14 -21.40 5.33
CA GLY A 483 -29.40 -20.12 5.99
C GLY A 483 -29.02 -20.15 7.47
N VAL A 484 -29.90 -19.67 8.32
CA VAL A 484 -29.70 -19.49 9.77
C VAL A 484 -30.82 -20.14 10.57
N PHE A 485 -30.43 -20.82 11.64
CA PHE A 485 -31.36 -21.25 12.70
C PHE A 485 -31.24 -20.28 13.88
N CYS A 486 -32.36 -20.02 14.53
CA CYS A 486 -32.43 -19.20 15.73
C CYS A 486 -33.18 -19.97 16.82
N TYR A 487 -32.53 -20.18 17.96
CA TYR A 487 -33.11 -20.83 19.13
C TYR A 487 -33.26 -19.82 20.27
N ASN A 488 -34.49 -19.54 20.66
CA ASN A 488 -34.76 -18.70 21.82
C ASN A 488 -34.60 -19.55 23.10
N THR A 489 -33.55 -19.26 23.89
CA THR A 489 -33.20 -20.06 25.09
C THR A 489 -34.16 -19.85 26.28
N VAL A 490 -35.08 -18.87 26.21
CA VAL A 490 -36.07 -18.56 27.23
C VAL A 490 -37.42 -19.22 26.88
N GLY A 491 -37.85 -19.09 25.63
CA GLY A 491 -39.10 -19.64 25.13
C GLY A 491 -39.00 -21.08 24.61
N GLU A 492 -37.77 -21.61 24.50
CA GLU A 492 -37.48 -22.93 23.91
C GLU A 492 -38.01 -23.12 22.49
N GLU A 493 -38.10 -22.03 21.73
CA GLU A 493 -38.65 -21.99 20.37
C GLU A 493 -37.52 -21.94 19.33
N TRP A 494 -37.71 -22.68 18.23
CA TRP A 494 -36.83 -22.71 17.07
C TRP A 494 -37.47 -21.92 15.92
N LYS A 495 -36.67 -21.08 15.25
CA LYS A 495 -36.98 -20.46 13.97
C LYS A 495 -35.93 -20.82 12.94
N HIS A 496 -36.31 -20.90 11.68
CA HIS A 496 -35.42 -21.19 10.58
C HIS A 496 -35.63 -20.19 9.46
N PHE A 497 -34.56 -19.53 9.03
CA PHE A 497 -34.59 -18.49 8.00
C PHE A 497 -33.72 -18.93 6.83
N GLU A 498 -34.33 -19.03 5.65
CA GLU A 498 -33.68 -19.37 4.40
C GLU A 498 -33.84 -18.25 3.38
N HIS A 499 -32.90 -18.14 2.44
CA HIS A 499 -33.00 -17.24 1.32
C HIS A 499 -34.09 -17.74 0.36
N ILE A 500 -35.07 -16.88 0.07
CA ILE A 500 -36.11 -17.12 -0.92
C ILE A 500 -35.85 -16.15 -2.08
N ARG A 501 -35.64 -16.70 -3.27
CA ARG A 501 -35.42 -15.91 -4.47
C ARG A 501 -36.62 -14.97 -4.72
N GLU A 502 -36.33 -13.70 -5.03
CA GLU A 502 -37.32 -12.65 -5.26
C GLU A 502 -38.02 -12.09 -3.99
N ASP A 503 -37.77 -12.65 -2.81
CA ASP A 503 -38.21 -12.08 -1.53
C ASP A 503 -37.09 -11.32 -0.86
N LEU A 504 -37.10 -9.99 -0.98
CA LEU A 504 -36.05 -9.10 -0.44
C LEU A 504 -36.11 -8.97 1.10
N THR A 505 -37.08 -9.59 1.75
CA THR A 505 -37.20 -9.59 3.21
C THR A 505 -36.52 -10.81 3.87
N THR A 506 -36.03 -11.73 3.07
CA THR A 506 -35.29 -12.92 3.54
C THR A 506 -33.80 -12.67 3.59
N ILE A 507 -33.07 -13.58 4.24
CA ILE A 507 -31.60 -13.55 4.28
C ILE A 507 -31.00 -13.54 2.85
N THR A 508 -29.93 -12.79 2.63
CA THR A 508 -29.38 -12.57 1.28
C THR A 508 -28.73 -13.79 0.64
N SER A 509 -28.37 -14.81 1.43
CA SER A 509 -27.85 -16.10 0.93
C SER A 509 -28.07 -17.22 1.96
N ASN A 510 -28.26 -18.46 1.49
CA ASN A 510 -28.29 -19.64 2.36
C ASN A 510 -26.91 -20.09 2.85
N SER A 511 -25.85 -19.55 2.27
CA SER A 511 -24.48 -19.79 2.71
C SER A 511 -24.02 -18.66 3.62
N VAL A 512 -24.20 -18.82 4.92
CA VAL A 512 -23.82 -17.84 5.94
C VAL A 512 -22.48 -18.24 6.53
N ILE A 513 -21.53 -17.30 6.55
CA ILE A 513 -20.15 -17.55 7.00
C ILE A 513 -19.96 -17.09 8.44
N THR A 514 -20.44 -15.90 8.79
CA THR A 514 -20.19 -15.26 10.08
C THR A 514 -21.40 -14.52 10.62
N LEU A 515 -21.50 -14.46 11.94
CA LEU A 515 -22.52 -13.79 12.73
C LEU A 515 -21.86 -12.71 13.60
N PHE A 516 -22.50 -11.57 13.71
CA PHE A 516 -22.00 -10.48 14.52
C PHE A 516 -23.15 -9.65 15.10
N GLU A 517 -23.06 -9.27 16.37
CA GLU A 517 -23.98 -8.31 16.99
C GLU A 517 -23.26 -7.00 17.24
N ASP A 518 -23.79 -5.89 16.70
CA ASP A 518 -23.22 -4.58 16.94
C ASP A 518 -23.58 -4.05 18.35
N ARG A 519 -22.93 -2.97 18.78
CA ARG A 519 -23.17 -2.36 20.10
C ARG A 519 -24.59 -1.84 20.30
N LYS A 520 -25.37 -1.73 19.26
CA LYS A 520 -26.78 -1.34 19.31
C LYS A 520 -27.73 -2.54 19.44
N GLY A 521 -27.19 -3.76 19.38
CA GLY A 521 -27.94 -5.00 19.44
C GLY A 521 -28.53 -5.42 18.09
N THR A 522 -28.00 -4.91 16.98
CA THR A 522 -28.37 -5.35 15.64
C THR A 522 -27.56 -6.56 15.25
N MET A 523 -28.22 -7.65 14.89
CA MET A 523 -27.58 -8.86 14.36
C MET A 523 -27.23 -8.65 12.88
N TRP A 524 -25.99 -8.94 12.53
CA TRP A 524 -25.42 -8.88 11.20
C TRP A 524 -24.98 -10.26 10.73
N PHE A 525 -25.18 -10.53 9.44
CA PHE A 525 -24.92 -11.81 8.81
C PHE A 525 -24.02 -11.61 7.60
N GLY A 526 -22.80 -12.13 7.67
CA GLY A 526 -21.87 -12.16 6.56
C GLY A 526 -22.06 -13.45 5.75
N THR A 527 -22.24 -13.31 4.45
CA THR A 527 -22.62 -14.43 3.59
C THR A 527 -21.58 -14.71 2.49
N ASN A 528 -21.69 -15.88 1.89
CA ASN A 528 -20.97 -16.23 0.68
C ASN A 528 -21.82 -15.90 -0.55
N GLY A 529 -21.52 -14.78 -1.21
CA GLY A 529 -22.15 -14.35 -2.44
C GLY A 529 -23.39 -13.45 -2.29
N GLY A 530 -23.97 -13.30 -1.08
CA GLY A 530 -25.08 -12.40 -0.80
C GLY A 530 -24.66 -11.11 -0.08
N GLY A 531 -23.37 -10.91 0.20
CA GLY A 531 -22.87 -9.74 0.92
C GLY A 531 -23.21 -9.75 2.40
N LEU A 532 -23.61 -8.59 2.92
CA LEU A 532 -23.92 -8.32 4.32
C LEU A 532 -25.41 -7.99 4.47
N CYS A 533 -26.08 -8.61 5.43
CA CYS A 533 -27.45 -8.22 5.82
C CYS A 533 -27.59 -8.14 7.33
N SER A 534 -28.61 -7.40 7.79
CA SER A 534 -28.97 -7.29 9.20
C SER A 534 -30.36 -7.86 9.44
N PHE A 535 -30.65 -8.24 10.68
CA PHE A 535 -31.98 -8.73 11.09
C PHE A 535 -32.74 -7.63 11.83
N SER A 536 -33.95 -7.35 11.34
CA SER A 536 -34.91 -6.49 12.02
C SER A 536 -35.80 -7.33 12.94
N LYS A 537 -35.61 -7.17 14.24
CA LYS A 537 -36.40 -7.88 15.25
C LYS A 537 -37.89 -7.49 15.25
N GLU A 538 -38.17 -6.25 14.89
CA GLU A 538 -39.55 -5.69 14.90
C GLU A 538 -40.42 -6.33 13.83
N THR A 539 -39.85 -6.57 12.65
CA THR A 539 -40.56 -7.15 11.50
C THR A 539 -40.23 -8.63 11.28
N GLU A 540 -39.25 -9.16 11.99
CA GLU A 540 -38.67 -10.51 11.80
C GLU A 540 -38.15 -10.74 10.36
N THR A 541 -37.63 -9.69 9.73
CA THR A 541 -37.14 -9.71 8.34
C THR A 541 -35.65 -9.36 8.28
N PHE A 542 -35.03 -9.74 7.17
CA PHE A 542 -33.63 -9.33 6.87
C PHE A 542 -33.63 -8.09 5.99
N VAL A 543 -32.63 -7.26 6.18
CA VAL A 543 -32.40 -6.05 5.40
C VAL A 543 -31.02 -6.16 4.75
N ASP A 544 -30.99 -6.17 3.43
CA ASP A 544 -29.74 -6.10 2.68
C ASP A 544 -29.05 -4.77 2.95
N PHE A 545 -27.77 -4.84 3.30
CA PHE A 545 -26.98 -3.65 3.61
C PHE A 545 -26.64 -2.82 2.36
N ASP A 546 -26.43 -3.49 1.23
CA ASP A 546 -25.99 -2.87 -0.03
C ASP A 546 -26.75 -3.40 -1.25
N PRO A 547 -28.07 -3.16 -1.31
CA PRO A 547 -28.92 -3.68 -2.38
C PRO A 547 -28.53 -3.17 -3.77
N GLU A 548 -27.90 -1.99 -3.84
CA GLU A 548 -27.47 -1.36 -5.09
C GLU A 548 -26.00 -1.69 -5.45
N ASN A 549 -25.28 -2.44 -4.64
CA ASN A 549 -23.86 -2.80 -4.80
C ASN A 549 -22.91 -1.59 -4.88
N VAL A 550 -23.17 -0.57 -4.08
CA VAL A 550 -22.42 0.70 -4.11
C VAL A 550 -21.33 0.76 -3.02
N TRP A 551 -21.56 0.08 -1.90
CA TRP A 551 -20.74 0.28 -0.68
C TRP A 551 -19.77 -0.87 -0.39
N LEU A 552 -20.21 -2.11 -0.59
CA LEU A 552 -19.36 -3.28 -0.30
C LEU A 552 -18.43 -3.59 -1.48
N PRO A 553 -17.13 -3.75 -1.22
CA PRO A 553 -16.17 -4.08 -2.28
C PRO A 553 -16.30 -5.53 -2.78
N ASP A 554 -17.00 -6.39 -2.04
CA ASP A 554 -17.18 -7.81 -2.36
C ASP A 554 -18.45 -8.37 -1.69
N LYS A 555 -19.00 -9.43 -2.26
CA LYS A 555 -20.18 -10.15 -1.73
C LYS A 555 -19.84 -11.39 -0.90
N VAL A 556 -18.59 -11.71 -0.72
CA VAL A 556 -18.12 -12.77 0.17
C VAL A 556 -17.54 -12.14 1.43
N ILE A 557 -18.23 -12.32 2.55
CA ILE A 557 -17.86 -11.73 3.85
C ILE A 557 -17.40 -12.84 4.78
N TYR A 558 -16.15 -12.80 5.19
CA TYR A 558 -15.53 -13.82 6.03
C TYR A 558 -15.66 -13.55 7.53
N SER A 559 -15.56 -12.29 7.93
CA SER A 559 -15.60 -11.87 9.34
C SER A 559 -16.02 -10.41 9.46
N ILE A 560 -16.67 -10.09 10.58
CA ILE A 560 -17.13 -8.74 10.90
C ILE A 560 -16.75 -8.47 12.35
N GLU A 561 -16.11 -7.32 12.59
CA GLU A 561 -15.78 -6.83 13.92
C GLU A 561 -16.10 -5.34 14.04
N GLN A 562 -16.33 -4.83 15.26
CA GLN A 562 -16.57 -3.42 15.50
C GLN A 562 -15.50 -2.82 16.40
N ASP A 563 -14.81 -1.76 15.94
CA ASP A 563 -13.80 -1.06 16.72
C ASP A 563 -14.42 -0.15 17.80
N GLN A 564 -13.58 0.43 18.64
CA GLN A 564 -14.03 1.33 19.74
C GLN A 564 -14.69 2.62 19.23
N ALA A 565 -14.37 3.06 18.01
CA ALA A 565 -14.97 4.23 17.37
C ALA A 565 -16.34 3.92 16.74
N GLY A 566 -16.72 2.64 16.66
CA GLY A 566 -17.97 2.18 16.08
C GLY A 566 -17.89 1.83 14.60
N ASN A 567 -16.70 1.86 13.99
CA ASN A 567 -16.51 1.41 12.62
C ASN A 567 -16.57 -0.11 12.53
N PHE A 568 -17.13 -0.63 11.46
CA PHE A 568 -17.07 -2.05 11.14
C PHE A 568 -15.79 -2.37 10.37
N TRP A 569 -15.16 -3.47 10.74
CA TRP A 569 -14.04 -4.06 10.02
C TRP A 569 -14.51 -5.37 9.42
N ILE A 570 -14.55 -5.41 8.10
CA ILE A 570 -15.14 -6.49 7.31
C ILE A 570 -14.06 -7.12 6.45
N SER A 571 -13.76 -8.39 6.68
CA SER A 571 -12.84 -9.13 5.80
C SER A 571 -13.61 -9.75 4.63
N CYS A 572 -13.09 -9.57 3.41
CA CYS A 572 -13.69 -10.04 2.17
C CYS A 572 -12.60 -10.47 1.16
N ASN A 573 -12.97 -11.01 -0.01
CA ASN A 573 -11.98 -11.38 -1.04
C ASN A 573 -11.15 -10.20 -1.57
N SER A 574 -11.70 -8.99 -1.54
CA SER A 574 -11.02 -7.78 -2.02
C SER A 574 -10.03 -7.21 -1.00
N GLY A 575 -10.07 -7.64 0.26
CA GLY A 575 -9.22 -7.15 1.34
C GLY A 575 -9.95 -6.97 2.65
N LEU A 576 -9.45 -6.05 3.49
CA LEU A 576 -10.07 -5.65 4.75
C LEU A 576 -10.75 -4.29 4.57
N TYR A 577 -12.07 -4.26 4.75
CA TYR A 577 -12.89 -3.06 4.54
C TYR A 577 -13.29 -2.44 5.88
N GLN A 578 -12.90 -1.19 6.09
CA GLN A 578 -13.35 -0.36 7.19
C GLN A 578 -14.58 0.43 6.74
N PHE A 579 -15.70 0.19 7.38
CA PHE A 579 -16.96 0.86 7.11
C PHE A 579 -17.38 1.74 8.30
N ASN A 580 -17.60 3.03 8.03
CA ASN A 580 -18.14 3.95 9.01
C ASN A 580 -19.66 4.12 8.81
N PRO A 581 -20.51 3.61 9.72
CA PRO A 581 -21.95 3.66 9.54
C PRO A 581 -22.55 5.08 9.66
N ILE A 582 -21.78 6.02 10.21
CA ILE A 582 -22.21 7.42 10.41
C ILE A 582 -21.73 8.30 9.25
N ASN A 583 -20.46 8.17 8.86
CA ASN A 583 -19.86 8.95 7.77
C ASN A 583 -19.35 8.04 6.66
N LYS A 584 -20.19 7.80 5.68
CA LYS A 584 -19.91 6.90 4.55
C LYS A 584 -18.74 7.35 3.67
N ASN A 585 -18.30 8.62 3.75
CA ASN A 585 -17.13 9.13 3.02
C ASN A 585 -15.80 8.72 3.67
N GLU A 586 -15.83 8.16 4.86
CA GLU A 586 -14.64 7.66 5.57
C GLU A 586 -14.40 6.15 5.37
N ASN A 587 -15.18 5.52 4.50
CA ASN A 587 -15.01 4.11 4.17
C ASN A 587 -13.67 3.87 3.47
N ARG A 588 -12.99 2.79 3.84
CA ARG A 588 -11.68 2.47 3.28
C ARG A 588 -11.49 0.97 3.07
N LEU A 589 -11.02 0.61 1.90
CA LEU A 589 -10.57 -0.75 1.59
C LEU A 589 -9.04 -0.82 1.77
N PHE A 590 -8.58 -1.73 2.63
CA PHE A 590 -7.18 -2.05 2.81
C PHE A 590 -6.84 -3.31 2.03
N THR A 591 -5.72 -3.26 1.33
CA THR A 591 -5.24 -4.33 0.45
C THR A 591 -3.78 -4.69 0.77
N ILE A 592 -3.17 -5.53 -0.03
CA ILE A 592 -1.71 -5.77 0.00
C ILE A 592 -0.92 -4.45 -0.06
N ASN A 593 -1.45 -3.43 -0.75
CA ASN A 593 -0.80 -2.13 -0.84
C ASN A 593 -0.72 -1.39 0.50
N ASP A 594 -1.62 -1.68 1.43
CA ASP A 594 -1.65 -1.11 2.78
C ASP A 594 -0.86 -1.94 3.81
N GLY A 595 -0.26 -3.04 3.39
CA GLY A 595 0.56 -3.91 4.24
C GLY A 595 -0.12 -5.22 4.65
N LEU A 596 -1.29 -5.56 4.10
CA LEU A 596 -1.86 -6.90 4.27
C LEU A 596 -0.98 -7.94 3.55
N GLN A 597 -0.98 -9.19 4.03
CA GLN A 597 -0.21 -10.29 3.42
C GLN A 597 -0.84 -10.80 2.12
N GLY A 598 -2.12 -10.60 1.95
CA GLY A 598 -2.95 -10.96 0.80
C GLY A 598 -4.26 -10.20 0.86
N ASN A 599 -5.05 -10.26 -0.20
CA ASN A 599 -6.39 -9.70 -0.21
C ASN A 599 -7.43 -10.71 0.30
N GLN A 600 -7.01 -11.95 0.56
CA GLN A 600 -7.85 -13.03 1.09
C GLN A 600 -7.40 -13.43 2.49
#